data_eb309b9401a9b36fd4298496a1442137
#
_entry.id   eb309b9401a9b36fd4298496a1442137
#
_cell.length_a   1.000
_cell.length_b   1.000
_cell.length_c   1.000
_cell.angle_alpha   90.00
_cell.angle_beta   90.00
_cell.angle_gamma   90.00
#
_symmetry.space_group_name_H-M   'P 1'
#
loop_
_entity.id
_entity.type
_entity.pdbx_description
1 polymer ?
#
loop_
_entity_poly.entity_id
_entity_poly.type
_entity_poly.pdbx_seq_one_letter_code
_entity_poly.pdbx_strand_id
1 'polypeptide(L)'
;GGTDQLFNILIGRDFQREESMPQQVVFLLPILEGLDGSKKMSKSLGNYIAINESPSEMFGKVMSISDELMARYYELLLRRAAPRELHPLEAKKQLAFEIVQTYHSTDAAKRTFEEWNMRFSKRDLENADLPAFSLAEQQDLTAVTVVTDVYRKVFQSERSHSEVSRLIKQGSVEIDGTKIRDPKAKMTFHPGQILRLDRKRAVRIG
;
A
#
# COMPACT_ATOMS: atom_id res chain seq x y z
N GLY A 1 -29.26 11.61 -0.99
CA GLY A 1 -28.16 12.03 -1.86
C GLY A 1 -26.90 12.34 -1.09
N GLY A 2 -25.83 12.70 -1.82
CA GLY A 2 -24.64 13.26 -1.18
C GLY A 2 -24.86 14.71 -0.75
N THR A 3 -24.03 15.20 0.19
CA THR A 3 -24.09 16.59 0.66
C THR A 3 -23.92 17.62 -0.45
N ASP A 4 -23.22 17.26 -1.54
CA ASP A 4 -23.08 18.08 -2.75
C ASP A 4 -24.39 18.28 -3.53
N GLN A 5 -25.43 17.46 -3.26
CA GLN A 5 -26.72 17.49 -3.95
C GLN A 5 -27.80 18.24 -3.17
N LEU A 6 -27.46 18.82 -2.00
CA LEU A 6 -28.45 19.48 -1.14
C LEU A 6 -29.30 20.51 -1.89
N PHE A 7 -28.65 21.41 -2.64
CA PHE A 7 -29.36 22.47 -3.39
C PHE A 7 -30.32 21.89 -4.42
N ASN A 8 -29.89 20.91 -5.21
CA ASN A 8 -30.73 20.30 -6.24
C ASN A 8 -31.93 19.55 -5.63
N ILE A 9 -31.74 18.90 -4.48
CA ILE A 9 -32.81 18.17 -3.78
C ILE A 9 -33.82 19.18 -3.20
N LEU A 10 -33.39 20.32 -2.67
CA LEU A 10 -34.27 21.34 -2.14
C LEU A 10 -35.14 21.98 -3.22
N ILE A 11 -34.60 22.21 -4.42
CA ILE A 11 -35.41 22.69 -5.58
C ILE A 11 -36.56 21.71 -5.86
N GLY A 12 -36.33 20.40 -5.83
CA GLY A 12 -37.40 19.42 -6.03
C GLY A 12 -38.49 19.52 -4.97
N ARG A 13 -38.13 19.84 -3.72
CA ARG A 13 -39.12 20.09 -2.65
C ARG A 13 -39.92 21.38 -2.89
N ASP A 14 -39.27 22.42 -3.43
CA ASP A 14 -39.95 23.68 -3.76
C ASP A 14 -40.99 23.46 -4.87
N PHE A 15 -40.66 22.70 -5.92
CA PHE A 15 -41.65 22.33 -6.94
C PHE A 15 -42.83 21.54 -6.36
N GLN A 16 -42.56 20.58 -5.47
CA GLN A 16 -43.66 19.85 -4.80
C GLN A 16 -44.56 20.78 -4.00
N ARG A 17 -44.00 21.81 -3.33
CA ARG A 17 -44.78 22.81 -2.60
C ARG A 17 -45.63 23.65 -3.54
N GLU A 18 -45.09 24.11 -4.65
CA GLU A 18 -45.80 24.91 -5.65
C GLU A 18 -46.99 24.14 -6.26
N GLU A 19 -46.80 22.84 -6.49
CA GLU A 19 -47.84 21.92 -6.98
C GLU A 19 -48.78 21.41 -5.88
N SER A 20 -48.71 21.97 -4.67
CA SER A 20 -49.50 21.52 -3.48
C SER A 20 -49.36 20.04 -3.16
N MET A 21 -48.19 19.45 -3.49
CA MET A 21 -47.86 18.05 -3.18
C MET A 21 -47.15 17.95 -1.83
N PRO A 22 -47.29 16.82 -1.12
CA PRO A 22 -46.49 16.56 0.07
C PRO A 22 -44.99 16.55 -0.26
N GLN A 23 -44.21 17.36 0.48
CA GLN A 23 -42.77 17.44 0.28
C GLN A 23 -42.08 16.18 0.81
N GLN A 24 -41.21 15.57 0.00
CA GLN A 24 -40.40 14.42 0.40
C GLN A 24 -39.37 14.75 1.48
N VAL A 25 -39.05 13.75 2.28
CA VAL A 25 -37.97 13.85 3.28
C VAL A 25 -36.61 13.77 2.55
N VAL A 26 -35.66 14.57 3.01
CA VAL A 26 -34.30 14.61 2.44
C VAL A 26 -33.30 13.94 3.39
N PHE A 27 -32.60 12.93 2.88
CA PHE A 27 -31.47 12.32 3.55
C PHE A 27 -30.18 12.66 2.79
N LEU A 28 -29.21 13.21 3.51
CA LEU A 28 -27.89 13.51 2.98
C LEU A 28 -26.83 12.69 3.70
N LEU A 29 -25.93 12.11 2.93
CA LEU A 29 -24.77 11.41 3.43
C LEU A 29 -23.51 12.18 3.07
N PRO A 30 -22.47 12.10 3.90
CA PRO A 30 -21.15 12.61 3.53
C PRO A 30 -20.68 11.98 2.22
N ILE A 31 -19.90 12.75 1.46
CA ILE A 31 -19.28 12.25 0.23
C ILE A 31 -18.15 11.29 0.62
N LEU A 32 -18.09 10.15 -0.07
CA LEU A 32 -16.97 9.24 -0.01
C LEU A 32 -15.91 9.71 -1.01
N GLU A 33 -14.72 10.05 -0.50
CA GLU A 33 -13.58 10.44 -1.30
C GLU A 33 -13.01 9.20 -2.03
N GLY A 34 -12.52 9.40 -3.25
CA GLY A 34 -11.84 8.36 -4.02
C GLY A 34 -10.41 8.11 -3.54
N LEU A 35 -9.69 7.23 -4.23
CA LEU A 35 -8.33 6.82 -3.91
C LEU A 35 -7.32 7.99 -3.83
N ASP A 36 -7.64 9.12 -4.47
CA ASP A 36 -6.85 10.36 -4.42
C ASP A 36 -7.01 11.13 -3.10
N GLY A 37 -7.97 10.76 -2.26
CA GLY A 37 -8.21 11.39 -0.94
C GLY A 37 -8.75 12.81 -0.99
N SER A 38 -9.18 13.32 -2.15
CA SER A 38 -9.61 14.71 -2.30
C SER A 38 -10.90 14.88 -3.10
N LYS A 39 -11.07 14.13 -4.18
CA LYS A 39 -12.25 14.19 -5.04
C LYS A 39 -13.22 13.07 -4.67
N LYS A 40 -14.52 13.30 -4.91
CA LYS A 40 -15.52 12.25 -4.73
C LYS A 40 -15.15 11.00 -5.53
N MET A 41 -15.40 9.84 -4.96
CA MET A 41 -15.23 8.58 -5.67
C MET A 41 -16.12 8.53 -6.91
N SER A 42 -15.52 8.29 -8.07
CA SER A 42 -16.25 8.32 -9.34
C SER A 42 -15.58 7.43 -10.40
N LYS A 43 -16.39 6.74 -11.19
CA LYS A 43 -15.93 5.98 -12.36
C LYS A 43 -15.24 6.87 -13.39
N SER A 44 -15.79 8.06 -13.66
CA SER A 44 -15.25 9.01 -14.65
C SER A 44 -13.88 9.58 -14.24
N LEU A 45 -13.56 9.60 -12.95
CA LEU A 45 -12.27 10.07 -12.43
C LEU A 45 -11.26 8.92 -12.29
N GLY A 46 -11.68 7.67 -12.43
CA GLY A 46 -10.80 6.52 -12.25
C GLY A 46 -10.29 6.29 -10.82
N ASN A 47 -10.82 7.05 -9.84
CA ASN A 47 -10.38 7.04 -8.44
C ASN A 47 -11.26 6.15 -7.53
N TYR A 48 -11.90 5.15 -8.09
CA TYR A 48 -12.90 4.32 -7.41
C TYR A 48 -12.40 2.90 -7.12
N ILE A 49 -13.06 2.27 -6.15
CA ILE A 49 -13.01 0.83 -5.90
C ILE A 49 -14.35 0.25 -6.37
N ALA A 50 -14.31 -0.62 -7.38
CA ALA A 50 -15.53 -1.24 -7.87
C ALA A 50 -15.90 -2.46 -7.01
N ILE A 51 -17.19 -2.63 -6.74
CA ILE A 51 -17.69 -3.76 -5.94
C ILE A 51 -17.57 -5.12 -6.69
N ASN A 52 -17.36 -5.08 -7.99
CA ASN A 52 -17.17 -6.27 -8.85
C ASN A 52 -15.70 -6.49 -9.24
N GLU A 53 -14.76 -5.75 -8.68
CA GLU A 53 -13.33 -6.05 -8.84
C GLU A 53 -12.96 -7.35 -8.12
N SER A 54 -11.84 -7.95 -8.53
CA SER A 54 -11.33 -9.12 -7.81
C SER A 54 -10.97 -8.77 -6.35
N PRO A 55 -11.06 -9.72 -5.41
CA PRO A 55 -10.67 -9.51 -4.02
C PRO A 55 -9.27 -8.91 -3.86
N SER A 56 -8.31 -9.38 -4.67
CA SER A 56 -6.92 -8.91 -4.64
C SER A 56 -6.77 -7.48 -5.13
N GLU A 57 -7.51 -7.06 -6.17
CA GLU A 57 -7.50 -5.68 -6.66
C GLU A 57 -8.14 -4.74 -5.66
N MET A 58 -9.30 -5.11 -5.11
CA MET A 58 -10.00 -4.35 -4.08
C MET A 58 -9.10 -4.15 -2.85
N PHE A 59 -8.47 -5.23 -2.37
CA PHE A 59 -7.53 -5.17 -1.24
C PHE A 59 -6.35 -4.24 -1.55
N GLY A 60 -5.74 -4.40 -2.72
CA GLY A 60 -4.60 -3.59 -3.15
C GLY A 60 -4.91 -2.10 -3.23
N LYS A 61 -6.10 -1.73 -3.74
CA LYS A 61 -6.58 -0.36 -3.79
C LYS A 61 -6.78 0.23 -2.40
N VAL A 62 -7.39 -0.51 -1.47
CA VAL A 62 -7.53 -0.06 -0.07
C VAL A 62 -6.16 0.12 0.58
N MET A 63 -5.20 -0.77 0.32
CA MET A 63 -3.84 -0.64 0.84
C MET A 63 -3.08 0.58 0.29
N SER A 64 -3.50 1.15 -0.85
CA SER A 64 -2.84 2.29 -1.49
C SER A 64 -3.29 3.66 -0.97
N ILE A 65 -4.39 3.75 -0.21
CA ILE A 65 -4.92 5.02 0.29
C ILE A 65 -4.02 5.64 1.37
N SER A 66 -4.16 6.96 1.59
CA SER A 66 -3.48 7.66 2.69
C SER A 66 -4.04 7.24 4.06
N ASP A 67 -3.34 7.56 5.14
CA ASP A 67 -3.80 7.23 6.50
C ASP A 67 -4.99 8.12 6.91
N GLU A 68 -5.06 9.36 6.40
CA GLU A 68 -6.20 10.25 6.58
C GLU A 68 -7.46 9.68 5.91
N LEU A 69 -7.31 9.21 4.65
CA LEU A 69 -8.42 8.59 3.92
C LEU A 69 -8.84 7.26 4.56
N MET A 70 -7.89 6.48 5.09
CA MET A 70 -8.18 5.28 5.87
C MET A 70 -9.12 5.59 7.04
N ALA A 71 -8.86 6.64 7.81
CA ALA A 71 -9.71 7.03 8.93
C ALA A 71 -11.14 7.38 8.47
N ARG A 72 -11.26 8.09 7.34
CA ARG A 72 -12.55 8.39 6.72
C ARG A 72 -13.29 7.12 6.27
N TYR A 73 -12.61 6.16 5.69
CA TYR A 73 -13.23 4.89 5.27
C TYR A 73 -13.70 4.06 6.47
N TYR A 74 -12.96 4.04 7.58
CA TYR A 74 -13.43 3.43 8.82
C TYR A 74 -14.74 4.07 9.29
N GLU A 75 -14.81 5.41 9.30
CA GLU A 75 -16.00 6.14 9.73
C GLU A 75 -17.19 5.91 8.80
N LEU A 76 -16.99 6.09 7.49
CA LEU A 76 -18.10 6.10 6.53
C LEU A 76 -18.56 4.70 6.12
N LEU A 77 -17.65 3.74 5.98
CA LEU A 77 -17.96 2.40 5.50
C LEU A 77 -18.18 1.40 6.64
N LEU A 78 -17.38 1.49 7.71
CA LEU A 78 -17.46 0.57 8.84
C LEU A 78 -18.19 1.16 10.06
N ARG A 79 -18.59 2.44 10.01
CA ARG A 79 -19.32 3.17 11.06
C ARG A 79 -18.63 3.13 12.43
N ARG A 80 -17.31 3.18 12.44
CA ARG A 80 -16.47 3.21 13.63
C ARG A 80 -15.20 4.00 13.40
N ALA A 81 -14.52 4.40 14.47
CA ALA A 81 -13.20 5.03 14.38
C ALA A 81 -12.13 4.00 13.96
N ALA A 82 -11.09 4.48 13.27
CA ALA A 82 -9.91 3.67 13.03
C ALA A 82 -9.24 3.29 14.37
N PRO A 83 -8.75 2.05 14.51
CA PRO A 83 -8.09 1.59 15.74
C PRO A 83 -6.78 2.36 15.97
N ARG A 84 -6.71 3.13 17.06
CA ARG A 84 -5.56 3.98 17.38
C ARG A 84 -4.38 3.21 17.99
N GLU A 85 -4.65 2.04 18.53
CA GLU A 85 -3.70 1.13 19.15
C GLU A 85 -2.89 0.31 18.13
N LEU A 86 -3.37 0.22 16.90
CA LEU A 86 -2.68 -0.51 15.83
C LEU A 86 -1.72 0.39 15.06
N HIS A 87 -0.64 -0.21 14.60
CA HIS A 87 0.20 0.44 13.59
C HIS A 87 -0.63 0.74 12.33
N PRO A 88 -0.48 1.92 11.67
CA PRO A 88 -1.30 2.30 10.51
C PRO A 88 -1.37 1.23 9.41
N LEU A 89 -0.27 0.52 9.16
CA LEU A 89 -0.23 -0.59 8.20
C LEU A 89 -1.21 -1.71 8.58
N GLU A 90 -1.25 -2.10 9.86
CA GLU A 90 -2.12 -3.18 10.32
C GLU A 90 -3.60 -2.73 10.36
N ALA A 91 -3.85 -1.48 10.76
CA ALA A 91 -5.18 -0.88 10.64
C ALA A 91 -5.67 -0.88 9.19
N LYS A 92 -4.82 -0.52 8.25
CA LYS A 92 -5.16 -0.52 6.81
C LYS A 92 -5.42 -1.92 6.26
N LYS A 93 -4.63 -2.92 6.66
CA LYS A 93 -4.89 -4.34 6.31
C LYS A 93 -6.23 -4.82 6.86
N GLN A 94 -6.57 -4.43 8.10
CA GLN A 94 -7.85 -4.78 8.70
C GLN A 94 -9.01 -4.13 7.94
N LEU A 95 -8.90 -2.84 7.57
CA LEU A 95 -9.88 -2.15 6.74
C LEU A 95 -10.07 -2.87 5.40
N ALA A 96 -8.98 -3.21 4.72
CA ALA A 96 -9.02 -3.92 3.43
C ALA A 96 -9.67 -5.30 3.56
N PHE A 97 -9.36 -6.03 4.63
CA PHE A 97 -9.98 -7.31 4.92
C PHE A 97 -11.51 -7.18 5.08
N GLU A 98 -12.00 -6.24 5.89
CA GLU A 98 -13.42 -6.05 6.16
C GLU A 98 -14.19 -5.58 4.92
N ILE A 99 -13.60 -4.71 4.09
CA ILE A 99 -14.18 -4.29 2.82
C ILE A 99 -14.31 -5.49 1.86
N VAL A 100 -13.24 -6.27 1.69
CA VAL A 100 -13.31 -7.49 0.83
C VAL A 100 -14.31 -8.49 1.40
N GLN A 101 -14.37 -8.68 2.70
CA GLN A 101 -15.34 -9.57 3.34
C GLN A 101 -16.79 -9.14 3.05
N THR A 102 -17.04 -7.84 3.06
CA THR A 102 -18.39 -7.28 2.84
C THR A 102 -18.88 -7.49 1.41
N TYR A 103 -18.00 -7.32 0.42
CA TYR A 103 -18.41 -7.36 -0.99
C TYR A 103 -18.17 -8.70 -1.68
N HIS A 104 -17.41 -9.61 -1.08
CA HIS A 104 -17.15 -10.94 -1.60
C HIS A 104 -17.54 -12.03 -0.59
N SER A 105 -16.57 -12.46 0.25
CA SER A 105 -16.84 -13.45 1.31
C SER A 105 -15.71 -13.43 2.34
N THR A 106 -15.97 -14.01 3.51
CA THR A 106 -14.94 -14.22 4.54
C THR A 106 -13.76 -15.04 4.04
N ASP A 107 -14.02 -16.08 3.24
CA ASP A 107 -12.97 -16.95 2.72
C ASP A 107 -12.12 -16.24 1.64
N ALA A 108 -12.76 -15.42 0.79
CA ALA A 108 -12.03 -14.58 -0.16
C ALA A 108 -11.15 -13.55 0.57
N ALA A 109 -11.67 -12.91 1.60
CA ALA A 109 -10.92 -11.96 2.40
C ALA A 109 -9.71 -12.60 3.10
N LYS A 110 -9.88 -13.79 3.70
CA LYS A 110 -8.78 -14.55 4.33
C LYS A 110 -7.69 -14.89 3.34
N ARG A 111 -8.05 -15.50 2.19
CA ARG A 111 -7.08 -15.85 1.14
C ARG A 111 -6.32 -14.62 0.65
N THR A 112 -7.03 -13.53 0.34
CA THR A 112 -6.41 -12.29 -0.13
C THR A 112 -5.49 -11.67 0.91
N PHE A 113 -5.87 -11.69 2.18
CA PHE A 113 -5.04 -11.22 3.29
C PHE A 113 -3.75 -12.05 3.44
N GLU A 114 -3.86 -13.37 3.35
CA GLU A 114 -2.71 -14.29 3.39
C GLU A 114 -1.79 -14.08 2.19
N GLU A 115 -2.34 -14.01 0.97
CA GLU A 115 -1.58 -13.70 -0.25
C GLU A 115 -0.86 -12.35 -0.15
N TRP A 116 -1.55 -11.32 0.37
CA TRP A 116 -0.94 -10.01 0.59
C TRP A 116 0.23 -10.09 1.58
N ASN A 117 0.02 -10.76 2.71
CA ASN A 117 1.08 -10.94 3.70
C ASN A 117 2.24 -11.75 3.15
N MET A 118 2.01 -12.80 2.38
CA MET A 118 3.05 -13.55 1.69
C MET A 118 3.86 -12.67 0.72
N ARG A 119 3.21 -11.89 -0.14
CA ARG A 119 3.88 -11.00 -1.10
C ARG A 119 4.75 -9.92 -0.46
N PHE A 120 4.41 -9.47 0.75
CA PHE A 120 5.07 -8.35 1.42
C PHE A 120 5.78 -8.74 2.72
N SER A 121 5.79 -10.03 3.09
CA SER A 121 6.51 -10.54 4.24
C SER A 121 7.97 -10.93 3.88
N LYS A 122 8.79 -11.04 4.91
CA LYS A 122 10.18 -11.50 4.75
C LYS A 122 10.30 -12.90 4.11
N ARG A 123 9.28 -13.76 4.26
CA ARG A 123 9.25 -15.12 3.71
C ARG A 123 9.20 -15.16 2.19
N ASP A 124 8.62 -14.17 1.53
CA ASP A 124 8.57 -14.13 0.07
C ASP A 124 9.94 -13.97 -0.58
N LEU A 125 10.85 -13.28 0.09
CA LEU A 125 12.21 -13.14 -0.41
C LEU A 125 13.00 -14.45 -0.28
N GLU A 126 12.71 -15.27 0.72
CA GLU A 126 13.36 -16.57 0.89
C GLU A 126 12.97 -17.58 -0.20
N ASN A 127 11.71 -17.53 -0.65
CA ASN A 127 11.16 -18.45 -1.65
C ASN A 127 11.08 -17.83 -3.07
N ALA A 128 11.40 -16.54 -3.22
CA ALA A 128 11.40 -15.87 -4.51
C ALA A 128 12.60 -16.34 -5.37
N ASP A 129 12.36 -16.43 -6.67
CA ASP A 129 13.43 -16.59 -7.66
C ASP A 129 14.18 -15.26 -7.78
N LEU A 130 15.12 -15.04 -6.86
CA LEU A 130 15.93 -13.83 -6.79
C LEU A 130 17.18 -13.98 -7.68
N PRO A 131 17.57 -12.93 -8.40
CA PRO A 131 18.82 -12.95 -9.14
C PRO A 131 20.00 -13.19 -8.19
N ALA A 132 20.91 -14.06 -8.61
CA ALA A 132 22.13 -14.36 -7.85
C ALA A 132 23.17 -13.25 -8.02
N PHE A 133 23.87 -12.95 -6.94
CA PHE A 133 25.03 -12.04 -6.96
C PHE A 133 26.23 -12.73 -6.32
N SER A 134 27.30 -12.94 -7.11
CA SER A 134 28.54 -13.53 -6.63
C SER A 134 29.49 -12.47 -6.11
N LEU A 135 30.08 -12.75 -4.94
CA LEU A 135 31.09 -11.91 -4.30
C LEU A 135 32.53 -12.30 -4.66
N ALA A 136 32.73 -13.33 -5.47
CA ALA A 136 34.05 -13.92 -5.73
C ALA A 136 35.08 -12.93 -6.30
N GLU A 137 34.64 -11.83 -6.92
CA GLU A 137 35.50 -10.79 -7.50
C GLU A 137 35.52 -9.49 -6.70
N GLN A 138 34.91 -9.47 -5.52
CA GLN A 138 34.75 -8.25 -4.73
C GLN A 138 35.97 -8.02 -3.84
N GLN A 139 36.72 -6.94 -4.11
CA GLN A 139 37.88 -6.55 -3.30
C GLN A 139 37.50 -5.70 -2.07
N ASP A 140 36.43 -4.91 -2.18
CA ASP A 140 35.92 -4.05 -1.11
C ASP A 140 34.49 -4.47 -0.72
N LEU A 141 34.35 -4.99 0.50
CA LEU A 141 33.10 -5.46 1.07
C LEU A 141 32.40 -4.40 1.94
N THR A 142 32.66 -3.11 1.72
CA THR A 142 31.86 -2.09 2.40
C THR A 142 30.43 -2.07 1.89
N ALA A 143 29.47 -1.78 2.77
CA ALA A 143 28.05 -1.79 2.42
C ALA A 143 27.73 -0.94 1.20
N VAL A 144 28.32 0.25 1.09
CA VAL A 144 28.09 1.15 -0.05
C VAL A 144 28.63 0.57 -1.35
N THR A 145 29.80 -0.04 -1.35
CA THR A 145 30.42 -0.63 -2.55
C THR A 145 29.62 -1.84 -3.03
N VAL A 146 29.31 -2.77 -2.12
CA VAL A 146 28.53 -3.97 -2.46
C VAL A 146 27.17 -3.60 -3.04
N VAL A 147 26.42 -2.71 -2.37
CA VAL A 147 25.10 -2.29 -2.84
C VAL A 147 25.17 -1.56 -4.20
N THR A 148 26.17 -0.72 -4.40
CA THR A 148 26.39 -0.04 -5.70
C THR A 148 26.65 -1.05 -6.81
N ASP A 149 27.49 -2.05 -6.54
CA ASP A 149 27.82 -3.09 -7.52
C ASP A 149 26.62 -3.97 -7.85
N VAL A 150 25.80 -4.32 -6.87
CA VAL A 150 24.55 -5.06 -7.12
C VAL A 150 23.60 -4.26 -8.00
N TYR A 151 23.43 -2.96 -7.76
CA TYR A 151 22.62 -2.11 -8.65
C TYR A 151 23.15 -2.12 -10.07
N ARG A 152 24.46 -1.99 -10.25
CA ARG A 152 25.11 -1.94 -11.56
C ARG A 152 25.10 -3.30 -12.26
N LYS A 153 25.59 -4.36 -11.61
CA LYS A 153 25.83 -5.68 -12.24
C LYS A 153 24.55 -6.49 -12.42
N VAL A 154 23.61 -6.43 -11.47
CA VAL A 154 22.38 -7.25 -11.48
C VAL A 154 21.20 -6.49 -12.08
N PHE A 155 21.02 -5.24 -11.68
CA PHE A 155 19.84 -4.46 -12.09
C PHE A 155 20.13 -3.45 -13.21
N GLN A 156 21.37 -3.41 -13.74
CA GLN A 156 21.78 -2.49 -14.82
C GLN A 156 21.38 -1.03 -14.53
N SER A 157 21.42 -0.65 -13.25
CA SER A 157 21.02 0.66 -12.76
C SER A 157 22.22 1.37 -12.16
N GLU A 158 22.65 2.45 -12.79
CA GLU A 158 23.72 3.29 -12.26
C GLU A 158 23.22 4.12 -11.09
N ARG A 159 23.82 3.93 -9.92
CA ARG A 159 23.61 4.75 -8.74
C ARG A 159 24.93 5.20 -8.17
N SER A 160 24.99 6.47 -7.81
CA SER A 160 26.18 7.04 -7.18
C SER A 160 26.34 6.50 -5.74
N HIS A 161 27.59 6.46 -5.26
CA HIS A 161 27.88 6.10 -3.86
C HIS A 161 27.12 7.00 -2.87
N SER A 162 26.87 8.27 -3.22
CA SER A 162 26.13 9.22 -2.38
C SER A 162 24.66 8.82 -2.25
N GLU A 163 24.03 8.42 -3.34
CA GLU A 163 22.61 7.93 -3.32
C GLU A 163 22.47 6.64 -2.53
N VAL A 164 23.38 5.68 -2.77
CA VAL A 164 23.40 4.42 -2.04
C VAL A 164 23.65 4.64 -0.55
N SER A 165 24.58 5.53 -0.19
CA SER A 165 24.83 5.90 1.23
C SER A 165 23.59 6.47 1.89
N ARG A 166 22.79 7.26 1.16
CA ARG A 166 21.52 7.78 1.68
C ARG A 166 20.50 6.68 1.91
N LEU A 167 20.35 5.73 0.97
CA LEU A 167 19.46 4.57 1.13
C LEU A 167 19.84 3.71 2.35
N ILE A 168 21.14 3.46 2.55
CA ILE A 168 21.66 2.71 3.69
C ILE A 168 21.32 3.44 5.00
N LYS A 169 21.63 4.74 5.10
CA LYS A 169 21.33 5.55 6.30
C LYS A 169 19.84 5.60 6.62
N GLN A 170 18.98 5.60 5.61
CA GLN A 170 17.52 5.52 5.75
C GLN A 170 17.02 4.13 6.18
N GLY A 171 17.90 3.12 6.25
CA GLY A 171 17.54 1.75 6.61
C GLY A 171 16.71 1.02 5.56
N SER A 172 16.91 1.37 4.28
CA SER A 172 16.28 0.68 3.13
C SER A 172 17.01 -0.61 2.78
N VAL A 173 18.29 -0.75 3.17
CA VAL A 173 19.14 -1.91 2.87
C VAL A 173 19.11 -2.87 4.05
N GLU A 174 18.87 -4.15 3.76
CA GLU A 174 18.73 -5.21 4.78
C GLU A 174 19.44 -6.48 4.31
N ILE A 175 20.07 -7.22 5.25
CA ILE A 175 20.50 -8.62 5.04
C ILE A 175 19.65 -9.50 5.95
N ASP A 176 18.98 -10.50 5.37
CA ASP A 176 18.08 -11.43 6.07
C ASP A 176 17.13 -10.68 7.04
N GLY A 177 16.69 -9.47 6.61
CA GLY A 177 15.82 -8.59 7.37
C GLY A 177 16.49 -7.77 8.46
N THR A 178 17.80 -7.87 8.64
CA THR A 178 18.57 -7.00 9.54
C THR A 178 18.99 -5.74 8.77
N LYS A 179 18.57 -4.57 9.26
CA LYS A 179 18.85 -3.28 8.61
C LYS A 179 20.32 -2.88 8.75
N ILE A 180 20.93 -2.50 7.64
CA ILE A 180 22.24 -1.90 7.58
C ILE A 180 22.05 -0.38 7.59
N ARG A 181 22.74 0.32 8.49
CA ARG A 181 22.63 1.78 8.61
C ARG A 181 23.95 2.52 8.39
N ASP A 182 25.07 1.83 8.47
CA ASP A 182 26.39 2.41 8.23
C ASP A 182 26.87 2.06 6.81
N PRO A 183 27.02 3.05 5.91
CA PRO A 183 27.53 2.82 4.55
C PRO A 183 28.96 2.27 4.50
N LYS A 184 29.76 2.53 5.56
CA LYS A 184 31.15 2.08 5.65
C LYS A 184 31.32 0.76 6.41
N ALA A 185 30.23 0.19 6.91
CA ALA A 185 30.29 -1.11 7.55
C ALA A 185 30.89 -2.14 6.63
N LYS A 186 31.90 -2.87 7.08
CA LYS A 186 32.40 -4.06 6.40
C LYS A 186 31.37 -5.17 6.58
N MET A 187 30.97 -5.75 5.46
CA MET A 187 29.94 -6.76 5.42
C MET A 187 30.56 -8.14 5.27
N THR A 188 30.08 -9.08 6.03
CA THR A 188 30.39 -10.51 5.87
C THR A 188 29.15 -11.19 5.32
N PHE A 189 29.29 -11.91 4.23
CA PHE A 189 28.19 -12.60 3.58
C PHE A 189 28.40 -14.10 3.64
N HIS A 190 27.29 -14.82 3.68
CA HIS A 190 27.25 -16.28 3.55
C HIS A 190 26.42 -16.66 2.32
N PRO A 191 26.78 -17.74 1.60
CA PRO A 191 25.98 -18.22 0.48
C PRO A 191 24.51 -18.46 0.90
N GLY A 192 23.59 -18.03 0.04
CA GLY A 192 22.16 -18.17 0.29
C GLY A 192 21.51 -16.99 1.01
N GLN A 193 22.27 -16.08 1.61
CA GLN A 193 21.71 -14.88 2.25
C GLN A 193 21.01 -13.97 1.23
N ILE A 194 20.00 -13.25 1.71
CA ILE A 194 19.23 -12.31 0.90
C ILE A 194 19.63 -10.88 1.26
N LEU A 195 20.22 -10.18 0.27
CA LEU A 195 20.50 -8.76 0.34
C LEU A 195 19.36 -7.99 -0.33
N ARG A 196 18.54 -7.30 0.46
CA ARG A 196 17.52 -6.38 0.00
C ARG A 196 18.10 -4.98 -0.14
N LEU A 197 17.91 -4.33 -1.29
CA LEU A 197 18.46 -3.01 -1.59
C LEU A 197 17.42 -1.89 -1.39
N ASP A 198 16.18 -2.19 -1.73
CA ASP A 198 15.04 -1.29 -1.59
C ASP A 198 13.73 -2.09 -1.57
N ARG A 199 12.59 -1.40 -1.65
CA ARG A 199 11.25 -2.04 -1.62
C ARG A 199 10.98 -3.02 -2.77
N LYS A 200 11.72 -2.90 -3.89
CA LYS A 200 11.46 -3.64 -5.14
C LYS A 200 12.59 -4.58 -5.54
N ARG A 201 13.79 -4.44 -4.96
CA ARG A 201 15.00 -5.12 -5.41
C ARG A 201 15.66 -5.87 -4.27
N ALA A 202 15.89 -7.13 -4.52
CA ALA A 202 16.68 -8.01 -3.65
C ALA A 202 17.48 -8.98 -4.51
N VAL A 203 18.58 -9.50 -3.98
CA VAL A 203 19.42 -10.52 -4.61
C VAL A 203 19.73 -11.62 -3.63
N ARG A 204 19.99 -12.81 -4.11
CA ARG A 204 20.55 -13.91 -3.33
C ARG A 204 22.07 -13.94 -3.49
N ILE A 205 22.78 -13.97 -2.38
CA ILE A 205 24.24 -14.10 -2.39
C ILE A 205 24.62 -15.54 -2.74
N GLY A 206 25.44 -15.68 -3.78
CA GLY A 206 25.94 -16.97 -4.29
C GLY A 206 27.39 -17.25 -3.91
#